data_8ea948e633ac1b47796d375d2edf95f9
#
_entry.id   8ea948e633ac1b47796d375d2edf95f9
#
_cell.length_a   1.000
_cell.length_b   1.000
_cell.length_c   1.000
_cell.angle_alpha   90.00
_cell.angle_beta   90.00
_cell.angle_gamma   90.00
#
_symmetry.space_group_name_H-M   'P 1'
#
loop_
_entity.id
_entity.type
_entity.pdbx_description
1 polymer ?
#
loop_
_entity_poly.entity_id
_entity_poly.type
_entity_poly.pdbx_seq_one_letter_code
_entity_poly.pdbx_strand_id
1 'polypeptide(L)'
;SKYKSVDRIRFFSQLRHFVLFRTLQVLGAYGFRGYFEKKPHFIQSVPFAIENLRQLLREDYPEYPYLCTVLRELCELKQFKDDLQKRQLTVKVMSFAYKKGIPNDPTGNGGGFVFDCRAVNNPGKYERYKPFTGLDEPIIKFLEDDGEIFPFLENAYALVDASVKRYMERGFSNLMVCFGCTGGQHRSVYSAQHMA
;
A
#
# COMPACT_ATOMS: atom_id res chain seq x y z
N SER A 1 -3.09 42.86 15.57
CA SER A 1 -2.63 41.49 15.25
C SER A 1 -1.60 41.09 16.29
N LYS A 2 -1.89 40.04 17.10
CA LYS A 2 -0.99 39.53 18.17
C LYS A 2 0.13 38.62 17.64
N TYR A 3 0.27 38.43 16.33
CA TYR A 3 1.30 37.58 15.77
C TYR A 3 2.46 38.43 15.28
N LYS A 4 3.61 38.34 15.97
CA LYS A 4 4.88 38.89 15.48
C LYS A 4 5.17 38.22 14.11
N SER A 5 5.64 39.02 13.15
CA SER A 5 6.08 38.52 11.86
C SER A 5 7.11 37.41 12.09
N VAL A 6 6.78 36.20 11.68
CA VAL A 6 7.72 35.05 11.79
C VAL A 6 8.84 35.28 10.76
N ASP A 7 10.08 35.31 11.23
CA ASP A 7 11.24 35.29 10.36
C ASP A 7 11.28 33.92 9.63
N ARG A 8 10.87 33.91 8.36
CA ARG A 8 10.76 32.70 7.56
C ARG A 8 12.10 31.96 7.41
N ILE A 9 13.20 32.68 7.25
CA ILE A 9 14.54 32.08 7.08
C ILE A 9 14.91 31.31 8.34
N ARG A 10 14.78 31.97 9.49
CA ARG A 10 15.05 31.36 10.80
C ARG A 10 14.11 30.20 11.08
N PHE A 11 12.84 30.32 10.73
CA PHE A 11 11.85 29.23 10.90
C PHE A 11 12.24 28.00 10.10
N PHE A 12 12.57 28.15 8.80
CA PHE A 12 12.94 27.00 7.96
C PHE A 12 14.27 26.36 8.39
N SER A 13 15.24 27.16 8.84
CA SER A 13 16.48 26.63 9.40
C SER A 13 16.21 25.77 10.65
N GLN A 14 15.40 26.25 11.58
CA GLN A 14 15.03 25.49 12.78
C GLN A 14 14.17 24.27 12.47
N LEU A 15 13.24 24.38 11.52
CA LEU A 15 12.40 23.28 11.08
C LEU A 15 13.24 22.13 10.53
N ARG A 16 14.29 22.41 9.78
CA ARG A 16 15.20 21.40 9.23
C ARG A 16 15.86 20.57 10.34
N HIS A 17 16.36 21.20 11.40
CA HIS A 17 16.92 20.48 12.56
C HIS A 17 15.85 19.63 13.26
N PHE A 18 14.65 20.16 13.41
CA PHE A 18 13.53 19.41 13.98
C PHE A 18 13.18 18.17 13.15
N VAL A 19 13.16 18.30 11.81
CA VAL A 19 12.89 17.17 10.91
C VAL A 19 13.98 16.10 11.02
N LEU A 20 15.27 16.50 11.09
CA LEU A 20 16.38 15.57 11.32
C LEU A 20 16.18 14.82 12.64
N PHE A 21 15.94 15.53 13.73
CA PHE A 21 15.73 14.94 15.05
C PHE A 21 14.55 13.95 15.05
N ARG A 22 13.41 14.32 14.43
CA ARG A 22 12.26 13.42 14.30
C ARG A 22 12.56 12.19 13.47
N THR A 23 13.32 12.33 12.40
CA THR A 23 13.76 11.19 11.57
C THR A 23 14.61 10.21 12.36
N LEU A 24 15.54 10.70 13.17
CA LEU A 24 16.36 9.87 14.04
C LEU A 24 15.54 9.17 15.13
N GLN A 25 14.58 9.87 15.75
CA GLN A 25 13.67 9.25 16.72
C GLN A 25 12.84 8.11 16.09
N VAL A 26 12.31 8.34 14.89
CA VAL A 26 11.51 7.35 14.16
C VAL A 26 12.40 6.15 13.80
N LEU A 27 13.60 6.39 13.29
CA LEU A 27 14.55 5.33 12.95
C LEU A 27 14.94 4.49 14.17
N GLY A 28 15.21 5.14 15.31
CA GLY A 28 15.49 4.46 16.58
C GLY A 28 14.30 3.62 17.07
N ALA A 29 13.08 4.17 16.98
CA ALA A 29 11.87 3.43 17.35
C ALA A 29 11.63 2.21 16.44
N TYR A 30 11.85 2.34 15.12
CA TYR A 30 11.73 1.23 14.17
C TYR A 30 12.81 0.17 14.43
N GLY A 31 14.05 0.58 14.68
CA GLY A 31 15.12 -0.35 15.03
C GLY A 31 14.81 -1.12 16.31
N PHE A 32 14.42 -0.44 17.38
CA PHE A 32 14.09 -1.08 18.65
C PHE A 32 12.91 -2.05 18.51
N ARG A 33 11.79 -1.59 17.97
CA ARG A 33 10.57 -2.42 17.84
C ARG A 33 10.73 -3.55 16.82
N GLY A 34 11.51 -3.32 15.76
CA GLY A 34 11.78 -4.32 14.73
C GLY A 34 12.71 -5.41 15.21
N TYR A 35 13.92 -5.03 15.61
CA TYR A 35 14.98 -6.01 15.93
C TYR A 35 14.89 -6.54 17.35
N PHE A 36 14.53 -5.70 18.33
CA PHE A 36 14.44 -6.13 19.73
C PHE A 36 13.07 -6.72 20.07
N GLU A 37 11.97 -6.02 19.77
CA GLU A 37 10.61 -6.54 20.02
C GLU A 37 10.14 -7.55 18.96
N LYS A 38 10.96 -7.83 17.93
CA LYS A 38 10.65 -8.82 16.86
C LYS A 38 9.37 -8.52 16.08
N LYS A 39 9.01 -7.24 15.89
CA LYS A 39 7.82 -6.81 15.15
C LYS A 39 8.14 -6.58 13.66
N PRO A 40 7.75 -7.48 12.73
CA PRO A 40 8.23 -7.45 11.34
C PRO A 40 7.89 -6.16 10.58
N HIS A 41 6.72 -5.57 10.82
CA HIS A 41 6.30 -4.34 10.14
C HIS A 41 7.20 -3.13 10.45
N PHE A 42 7.84 -3.09 11.63
CA PHE A 42 8.82 -2.06 11.93
C PHE A 42 10.14 -2.28 11.19
N ILE A 43 10.58 -3.54 11.05
CA ILE A 43 11.77 -3.86 10.23
C ILE A 43 11.55 -3.41 8.80
N GLN A 44 10.36 -3.67 8.25
CA GLN A 44 9.97 -3.25 6.91
C GLN A 44 9.98 -1.73 6.72
N SER A 45 9.83 -0.96 7.79
CA SER A 45 9.82 0.51 7.75
C SER A 45 11.21 1.14 7.85
N VAL A 46 12.22 0.39 8.31
CA VAL A 46 13.60 0.91 8.49
C VAL A 46 14.20 1.47 7.19
N PRO A 47 14.15 0.78 6.03
CA PRO A 47 14.73 1.28 4.78
C PRO A 47 14.14 2.61 4.31
N PHE A 48 12.84 2.87 4.58
CA PHE A 48 12.22 4.16 4.24
C PHE A 48 12.71 5.28 5.14
N ALA A 49 12.90 4.98 6.43
CA ALA A 49 13.48 5.94 7.36
C ALA A 49 14.94 6.25 6.97
N ILE A 50 15.69 5.27 6.49
CA ILE A 50 17.05 5.46 5.96
C ILE A 50 17.05 6.31 4.69
N GLU A 51 16.11 6.07 3.76
CA GLU A 51 16.02 6.90 2.55
C GLU A 51 15.63 8.35 2.86
N ASN A 52 14.68 8.57 3.76
CA ASN A 52 14.36 9.92 4.25
C ASN A 52 15.58 10.59 4.90
N LEU A 53 16.36 9.84 5.69
CA LEU A 53 17.60 10.34 6.28
C LEU A 53 18.64 10.70 5.20
N ARG A 54 18.79 9.85 4.18
CA ARG A 54 19.70 10.10 3.04
C ARG A 54 19.34 11.40 2.30
N GLN A 55 18.05 11.64 2.09
CA GLN A 55 17.57 12.87 1.47
C GLN A 55 17.85 14.11 2.33
N LEU A 56 17.66 14.04 3.64
CA LEU A 56 17.98 15.13 4.56
C LEU A 56 19.48 15.45 4.60
N LEU A 57 20.35 14.43 4.46
CA LEU A 57 21.81 14.56 4.49
C LEU A 57 22.42 15.01 3.15
N ARG A 58 21.61 15.27 2.11
CA ARG A 58 22.08 15.91 0.85
C ARG A 58 22.62 17.31 1.10
N GLU A 59 22.06 17.98 2.08
CA GLU A 59 22.57 19.26 2.56
C GLU A 59 23.30 19.07 3.89
N ASP A 60 24.35 19.83 4.10
CA ASP A 60 25.14 19.74 5.31
C ASP A 60 24.46 20.38 6.53
N TYR A 61 24.79 19.88 7.71
CA TYR A 61 24.49 20.45 9.01
C TYR A 61 25.81 20.88 9.66
N PRO A 62 26.27 22.11 9.44
CA PRO A 62 27.59 22.57 9.88
C PRO A 62 27.78 22.47 11.41
N GLU A 63 26.67 22.50 12.15
CA GLU A 63 26.68 22.39 13.62
C GLU A 63 27.01 20.95 14.10
N TYR A 64 26.81 19.94 13.21
CA TYR A 64 26.95 18.53 13.56
C TYR A 64 27.77 17.72 12.54
N PRO A 65 29.00 18.14 12.19
CA PRO A 65 29.75 17.52 11.09
C PRO A 65 30.06 16.04 11.34
N TYR A 66 30.45 15.69 12.54
CA TYR A 66 30.73 14.29 12.90
C TYR A 66 29.45 13.42 12.84
N LEU A 67 28.34 13.92 13.37
CA LEU A 67 27.05 13.22 13.30
C LEU A 67 26.67 12.96 11.84
N CYS A 68 26.80 13.94 10.96
CA CYS A 68 26.51 13.78 9.53
C CYS A 68 27.37 12.70 8.89
N THR A 69 28.66 12.62 9.24
CA THR A 69 29.54 11.55 8.74
C THR A 69 29.03 10.18 9.16
N VAL A 70 28.78 9.97 10.45
CA VAL A 70 28.26 8.70 10.97
C VAL A 70 26.92 8.32 10.35
N LEU A 71 26.03 9.28 10.18
CA LEU A 71 24.71 9.02 9.58
C LEU A 71 24.80 8.69 8.08
N ARG A 72 25.72 9.30 7.35
CA ARG A 72 26.00 8.94 5.95
C ARG A 72 26.56 7.51 5.85
N GLU A 73 27.52 7.15 6.71
CA GLU A 73 28.03 5.78 6.77
C GLU A 73 26.91 4.76 7.11
N LEU A 74 26.04 5.10 8.05
CA LEU A 74 24.84 4.29 8.37
C LEU A 74 23.96 4.07 7.12
N CYS A 75 23.71 5.11 6.34
CA CYS A 75 22.91 5.02 5.12
C CYS A 75 23.55 4.13 4.04
N GLU A 76 24.88 3.96 4.06
CA GLU A 76 25.64 3.18 3.09
C GLU A 76 25.81 1.70 3.48
N LEU A 77 25.33 1.28 4.66
CA LEU A 77 25.38 -0.12 5.06
C LEU A 77 24.68 -1.02 4.06
N LYS A 78 25.35 -2.11 3.68
CA LYS A 78 24.89 -3.07 2.67
C LYS A 78 23.46 -3.57 2.92
N GLN A 79 23.12 -3.85 4.17
CA GLN A 79 21.79 -4.31 4.57
C GLN A 79 20.66 -3.32 4.20
N PHE A 80 20.94 -2.02 4.11
CA PHE A 80 19.93 -1.02 3.73
C PHE A 80 19.89 -0.73 2.22
N LYS A 81 21.00 -1.04 1.49
CA LYS A 81 21.02 -0.94 0.02
C LYS A 81 20.26 -2.06 -0.65
N ASP A 82 20.48 -3.31 -0.21
CA ASP A 82 19.87 -4.49 -0.79
C ASP A 82 18.34 -4.53 -0.58
N ASP A 83 17.84 -3.98 0.52
CA ASP A 83 16.42 -3.95 0.86
C ASP A 83 15.60 -3.01 -0.04
N LEU A 84 16.16 -1.91 -0.53
CA LEU A 84 15.47 -0.99 -1.44
C LEU A 84 15.33 -1.55 -2.85
N GLN A 85 16.31 -2.32 -3.31
CA GLN A 85 16.30 -2.92 -4.65
C GLN A 85 15.39 -4.17 -4.75
N LYS A 86 15.08 -4.82 -3.62
CA LYS A 86 14.30 -6.07 -3.57
C LYS A 86 12.78 -5.89 -3.37
N ARG A 87 12.30 -4.68 -3.17
CA ARG A 87 10.89 -4.47 -2.82
C ARG A 87 10.03 -4.19 -4.04
N GLN A 88 9.53 -5.25 -4.63
CA GLN A 88 8.38 -5.16 -5.53
C GLN A 88 7.09 -5.16 -4.70
N LEU A 89 6.18 -4.24 -5.02
CA LEU A 89 4.84 -4.27 -4.46
C LEU A 89 4.11 -5.51 -5.00
N THR A 90 3.67 -6.38 -4.11
CA THR A 90 2.80 -7.50 -4.45
C THR A 90 1.35 -7.06 -4.26
N VAL A 91 0.60 -7.02 -5.35
CA VAL A 91 -0.85 -6.82 -5.31
C VAL A 91 -1.52 -8.20 -5.31
N LYS A 92 -2.17 -8.55 -4.21
CA LYS A 92 -2.88 -9.83 -4.08
C LYS A 92 -4.35 -9.63 -4.39
N VAL A 93 -4.79 -10.09 -5.56
CA VAL A 93 -6.19 -10.03 -5.97
C VAL A 93 -6.91 -11.32 -5.59
N MET A 94 -8.10 -11.21 -4.99
CA MET A 94 -8.88 -12.36 -4.53
C MET A 94 -10.36 -12.18 -4.82
N SER A 95 -11.05 -13.28 -5.13
CA SER A 95 -12.51 -13.37 -5.13
C SER A 95 -13.00 -14.06 -3.86
N PHE A 96 -14.16 -13.66 -3.35
CA PHE A 96 -14.76 -14.29 -2.16
C PHE A 96 -16.29 -14.28 -2.17
N ALA A 97 -16.85 -15.14 -1.31
CA ALA A 97 -18.28 -15.20 -1.04
C ALA A 97 -18.61 -14.49 0.27
N TYR A 98 -19.50 -13.49 0.26
CA TYR A 98 -19.94 -12.84 1.50
C TYR A 98 -20.53 -13.84 2.53
N LYS A 99 -21.16 -14.94 2.03
CA LYS A 99 -21.65 -16.02 2.90
C LYS A 99 -20.56 -16.73 3.70
N LYS A 100 -19.29 -16.66 3.25
CA LYS A 100 -18.13 -17.27 3.91
C LYS A 100 -17.30 -16.26 4.70
N GLY A 101 -17.64 -14.97 4.62
CA GLY A 101 -16.91 -13.88 5.26
C GLY A 101 -15.86 -13.25 4.35
N ILE A 102 -15.37 -12.09 4.78
CA ILE A 102 -14.30 -11.34 4.10
C ILE A 102 -12.96 -12.05 4.37
N PRO A 103 -12.11 -12.24 3.36
CA PRO A 103 -10.79 -12.83 3.55
C PRO A 103 -9.92 -12.04 4.52
N ASN A 104 -9.19 -12.74 5.37
CA ASN A 104 -8.19 -12.12 6.24
C ASN A 104 -6.94 -11.74 5.45
N ASP A 105 -6.31 -10.63 5.85
CA ASP A 105 -5.01 -10.25 5.35
C ASP A 105 -3.89 -11.07 6.03
N PRO A 106 -3.18 -11.95 5.28
CA PRO A 106 -2.12 -12.75 5.88
C PRO A 106 -0.84 -11.96 6.17
N THR A 107 -0.75 -10.71 5.67
CA THR A 107 0.44 -9.87 5.88
C THR A 107 0.44 -9.17 7.23
N GLY A 108 -0.70 -9.16 7.94
CA GLY A 108 -0.87 -8.45 9.21
C GLY A 108 -1.01 -6.94 9.09
N ASN A 109 -1.14 -6.39 7.87
CA ASN A 109 -1.33 -4.96 7.63
C ASN A 109 -2.79 -4.49 7.83
N GLY A 110 -3.69 -5.39 8.18
CA GLY A 110 -5.08 -5.07 8.52
C GLY A 110 -6.05 -5.01 7.35
N GLY A 111 -5.66 -5.49 6.16
CA GLY A 111 -6.55 -5.62 5.02
C GLY A 111 -6.15 -4.79 3.80
N GLY A 112 -7.14 -4.41 3.01
CA GLY A 112 -6.98 -3.68 1.76
C GLY A 112 -8.34 -3.31 1.19
N PHE A 113 -8.45 -3.29 -0.13
CA PHE A 113 -9.72 -3.03 -0.79
C PHE A 113 -10.66 -4.24 -0.71
N VAL A 114 -11.93 -3.97 -0.43
CA VAL A 114 -13.02 -4.95 -0.49
C VAL A 114 -14.15 -4.35 -1.33
N PHE A 115 -14.24 -4.77 -2.58
CA PHE A 115 -15.26 -4.34 -3.52
C PHE A 115 -16.46 -5.26 -3.51
N ASP A 116 -17.66 -4.67 -3.37
CA ASP A 116 -18.91 -5.39 -3.35
C ASP A 116 -19.54 -5.46 -4.75
N CYS A 117 -19.42 -6.61 -5.41
CA CYS A 117 -19.98 -6.85 -6.74
C CYS A 117 -21.47 -7.17 -6.72
N ARG A 118 -22.17 -7.08 -5.59
CA ARG A 118 -23.61 -7.48 -5.50
C ARG A 118 -24.54 -6.50 -6.19
N ALA A 119 -24.11 -5.26 -6.41
CA ALA A 119 -24.88 -4.28 -7.17
C ALA A 119 -25.00 -4.64 -8.65
N VAL A 120 -23.98 -5.28 -9.24
CA VAL A 120 -23.98 -5.73 -10.63
C VAL A 120 -24.99 -6.87 -10.83
N ASN A 121 -25.63 -6.93 -12.01
CA ASN A 121 -26.63 -7.94 -12.33
C ASN A 121 -26.10 -9.37 -12.09
N ASN A 122 -26.95 -10.23 -11.56
CA ASN A 122 -26.54 -11.55 -11.05
C ASN A 122 -26.90 -12.69 -12.01
N PRO A 123 -25.96 -13.29 -12.75
CA PRO A 123 -26.23 -14.45 -13.60
C PRO A 123 -26.75 -15.64 -12.81
N GLY A 124 -26.41 -15.78 -11.53
CA GLY A 124 -26.87 -16.87 -10.66
C GLY A 124 -28.38 -16.87 -10.35
N LYS A 125 -29.16 -15.86 -10.81
CA LYS A 125 -30.61 -15.86 -10.79
C LYS A 125 -31.20 -16.84 -11.81
N TYR A 126 -30.44 -17.20 -12.83
CA TYR A 126 -30.90 -18.02 -13.96
C TYR A 126 -30.27 -19.41 -13.87
N GLU A 127 -31.12 -20.46 -13.92
CA GLU A 127 -30.70 -21.86 -13.78
C GLU A 127 -29.59 -22.25 -14.76
N ARG A 128 -29.69 -21.76 -16.02
CA ARG A 128 -28.73 -22.04 -17.09
C ARG A 128 -27.28 -21.59 -16.77
N TYR A 129 -27.09 -20.62 -15.84
CA TYR A 129 -25.78 -20.08 -15.49
C TYR A 129 -25.21 -20.62 -14.18
N LYS A 130 -26.01 -21.32 -13.39
CA LYS A 130 -25.56 -21.87 -12.08
C LYS A 130 -24.37 -22.83 -12.16
N PRO A 131 -24.20 -23.68 -13.21
CA PRO A 131 -23.07 -24.57 -13.31
C PRO A 131 -21.74 -23.87 -13.60
N PHE A 132 -21.76 -22.64 -14.12
CA PHE A 132 -20.61 -21.92 -14.60
C PHE A 132 -19.99 -21.00 -13.51
N THR A 133 -18.77 -20.55 -13.75
CA THR A 133 -18.04 -19.58 -12.94
C THR A 133 -17.80 -18.28 -13.71
N GLY A 134 -17.27 -17.26 -13.06
CA GLY A 134 -16.91 -15.99 -13.71
C GLY A 134 -15.77 -16.10 -14.74
N LEU A 135 -15.16 -17.27 -14.92
CA LEU A 135 -14.13 -17.54 -15.92
C LEU A 135 -14.71 -18.23 -17.19
N ASP A 136 -15.97 -18.66 -17.13
CA ASP A 136 -16.59 -19.38 -18.22
C ASP A 136 -17.29 -18.41 -19.19
N GLU A 137 -17.13 -18.65 -20.49
CA GLU A 137 -17.64 -17.82 -21.59
C GLU A 137 -19.11 -17.41 -21.44
N PRO A 138 -20.06 -18.29 -21.02
CA PRO A 138 -21.47 -17.88 -20.85
C PRO A 138 -21.68 -16.81 -19.78
N ILE A 139 -20.83 -16.77 -18.73
CA ILE A 139 -20.89 -15.78 -17.67
C ILE A 139 -20.20 -14.49 -18.09
N ILE A 140 -19.03 -14.60 -18.72
CA ILE A 140 -18.31 -13.45 -19.28
C ILE A 140 -19.26 -12.68 -20.20
N LYS A 141 -19.81 -13.36 -21.19
CA LYS A 141 -20.74 -12.75 -22.14
C LYS A 141 -21.97 -12.14 -21.47
N PHE A 142 -22.56 -12.82 -20.48
CA PHE A 142 -23.71 -12.26 -19.74
C PHE A 142 -23.38 -10.94 -19.06
N LEU A 143 -22.21 -10.85 -18.39
CA LEU A 143 -21.80 -9.65 -17.63
C LEU A 143 -21.44 -8.49 -18.58
N GLU A 144 -20.81 -8.80 -19.70
CA GLU A 144 -20.39 -7.83 -20.72
C GLU A 144 -21.57 -7.30 -21.54
N ASP A 145 -22.49 -8.17 -21.97
CA ASP A 145 -23.70 -7.79 -22.71
C ASP A 145 -24.63 -6.92 -21.84
N ASP A 146 -24.70 -7.19 -20.53
CA ASP A 146 -25.48 -6.39 -19.58
C ASP A 146 -24.87 -5.00 -19.34
N GLY A 147 -23.56 -4.90 -19.36
CA GLY A 147 -22.78 -3.66 -19.31
C GLY A 147 -22.57 -3.05 -17.94
N GLU A 148 -23.31 -3.42 -16.90
CA GLU A 148 -23.17 -2.87 -15.53
C GLU A 148 -21.79 -3.14 -14.90
N ILE A 149 -21.11 -4.19 -15.35
CA ILE A 149 -19.80 -4.57 -14.83
C ILE A 149 -18.70 -3.56 -15.19
N PHE A 150 -18.81 -2.89 -16.35
CA PHE A 150 -17.76 -1.99 -16.82
C PHE A 150 -17.57 -0.75 -15.94
N PRO A 151 -18.60 0.08 -15.65
CA PRO A 151 -18.42 1.23 -14.78
C PRO A 151 -18.02 0.83 -13.36
N PHE A 152 -18.42 -0.35 -12.89
CA PHE A 152 -17.98 -0.89 -11.62
C PHE A 152 -16.46 -1.13 -11.62
N LEU A 153 -15.93 -1.80 -12.66
CA LEU A 153 -14.50 -2.08 -12.79
C LEU A 153 -13.68 -0.81 -13.01
N GLU A 154 -14.13 0.13 -13.83
CA GLU A 154 -13.43 1.41 -14.05
C GLU A 154 -13.22 2.16 -12.75
N ASN A 155 -14.23 2.26 -11.89
CA ASN A 155 -14.11 2.88 -10.58
C ASN A 155 -13.16 2.11 -9.65
N ALA A 156 -13.21 0.76 -9.67
CA ALA A 156 -12.32 -0.07 -8.90
C ALA A 156 -10.85 0.12 -9.34
N TYR A 157 -10.58 0.14 -10.65
CA TYR A 157 -9.25 0.41 -11.20
C TYR A 157 -8.72 1.78 -10.77
N ALA A 158 -9.53 2.83 -10.91
CA ALA A 158 -9.10 4.18 -10.54
C ALA A 158 -8.64 4.27 -9.07
N LEU A 159 -9.34 3.60 -8.15
CA LEU A 159 -9.00 3.56 -6.74
C LEU A 159 -7.74 2.72 -6.47
N VAL A 160 -7.64 1.54 -7.09
CA VAL A 160 -6.50 0.64 -6.90
C VAL A 160 -5.24 1.22 -7.50
N ASP A 161 -5.28 1.76 -8.73
CA ASP A 161 -4.13 2.36 -9.41
C ASP A 161 -3.56 3.55 -8.65
N ALA A 162 -4.42 4.43 -8.14
CA ALA A 162 -4.00 5.53 -7.30
C ALA A 162 -3.26 5.05 -6.05
N SER A 163 -3.74 3.96 -5.44
CA SER A 163 -3.12 3.36 -4.26
C SER A 163 -1.83 2.61 -4.59
N VAL A 164 -1.79 1.85 -5.69
CA VAL A 164 -0.59 1.16 -6.18
C VAL A 164 0.54 2.16 -6.40
N LYS A 165 0.26 3.25 -7.14
CA LYS A 165 1.23 4.32 -7.36
C LYS A 165 1.78 4.87 -6.05
N ARG A 166 0.88 5.19 -5.11
CA ARG A 166 1.28 5.75 -3.82
C ARG A 166 2.01 4.75 -2.93
N TYR A 167 1.64 3.47 -2.99
CA TYR A 167 2.31 2.40 -2.25
C TYR A 167 3.73 2.17 -2.78
N MET A 168 3.91 2.18 -4.11
CA MET A 168 5.24 2.10 -4.73
C MET A 168 6.13 3.29 -4.31
N GLU A 169 5.62 4.53 -4.37
CA GLU A 169 6.35 5.72 -3.91
C GLU A 169 6.75 5.65 -2.43
N ARG A 170 5.91 5.04 -1.60
CA ARG A 170 6.15 4.85 -0.15
C ARG A 170 6.88 3.55 0.16
N GLY A 171 7.10 2.70 -0.84
CA GLY A 171 7.77 1.42 -0.72
C GLY A 171 7.03 0.39 0.12
N PHE A 172 5.72 0.40 0.13
CA PHE A 172 4.95 -0.70 0.68
C PHE A 172 5.15 -1.96 -0.17
N SER A 173 5.13 -3.11 0.48
CA SER A 173 5.42 -4.39 -0.18
C SER A 173 4.17 -5.20 -0.51
N ASN A 174 3.02 -4.86 0.08
CA ASN A 174 1.80 -5.65 -0.09
C ASN A 174 0.56 -4.75 -0.19
N LEU A 175 -0.34 -5.09 -1.10
CA LEU A 175 -1.69 -4.54 -1.22
C LEU A 175 -2.66 -5.69 -1.48
N MET A 176 -3.71 -5.80 -0.68
CA MET A 176 -4.77 -6.78 -0.88
C MET A 176 -5.96 -6.12 -1.58
N VAL A 177 -6.50 -6.79 -2.61
CA VAL A 177 -7.69 -6.36 -3.34
C VAL A 177 -8.67 -7.52 -3.43
N CYS A 178 -9.83 -7.39 -2.81
CA CYS A 178 -10.83 -8.43 -2.75
C CYS A 178 -12.11 -8.02 -3.47
N PHE A 179 -12.64 -8.92 -4.30
CA PHE A 179 -13.95 -8.79 -4.93
C PHE A 179 -14.92 -9.78 -4.32
N GLY A 180 -16.05 -9.30 -3.81
CA GLY A 180 -17.05 -10.11 -3.14
C GLY A 180 -18.38 -10.14 -3.85
N CYS A 181 -18.99 -11.33 -3.98
CA CYS A 181 -20.39 -11.45 -4.32
C CYS A 181 -21.08 -12.46 -3.39
N THR A 182 -22.38 -12.66 -3.50
CA THR A 182 -23.14 -13.50 -2.55
C THR A 182 -22.55 -14.90 -2.43
N GLY A 183 -22.31 -15.58 -3.57
CA GLY A 183 -21.82 -16.96 -3.63
C GLY A 183 -20.34 -17.11 -3.96
N GLY A 184 -19.64 -16.02 -4.33
CA GLY A 184 -18.22 -16.07 -4.69
C GLY A 184 -17.92 -16.83 -6.00
N GLN A 185 -18.88 -16.95 -6.92
CA GLN A 185 -18.77 -17.84 -8.07
C GLN A 185 -18.73 -17.11 -9.42
N HIS A 186 -19.51 -16.05 -9.61
CA HIS A 186 -19.65 -15.38 -10.92
C HIS A 186 -18.98 -14.00 -10.92
N ARG A 187 -19.71 -12.96 -10.48
CA ARG A 187 -19.30 -11.54 -10.55
C ARG A 187 -17.94 -11.26 -9.87
N SER A 188 -17.76 -11.81 -8.67
CA SER A 188 -16.50 -11.63 -7.92
C SER A 188 -15.31 -12.32 -8.59
N VAL A 189 -15.53 -13.49 -9.20
CA VAL A 189 -14.48 -14.23 -9.92
C VAL A 189 -14.11 -13.48 -11.20
N TYR A 190 -15.10 -13.05 -11.99
CA TYR A 190 -14.87 -12.23 -13.17
C TYR A 190 -14.10 -10.95 -12.83
N SER A 191 -14.57 -10.19 -11.82
CA SER A 191 -13.93 -8.94 -11.44
C SER A 191 -12.49 -9.14 -10.94
N ALA A 192 -12.24 -10.19 -10.15
CA ALA A 192 -10.90 -10.49 -9.67
C ALA A 192 -9.96 -10.89 -10.81
N GLN A 193 -10.43 -11.69 -11.78
CA GLN A 193 -9.64 -12.06 -12.96
C GLN A 193 -9.30 -10.86 -13.83
N HIS A 194 -10.24 -9.92 -13.99
CA HIS A 194 -10.02 -8.69 -14.76
C HIS A 194 -9.01 -7.74 -14.11
N MET A 195 -8.92 -7.73 -12.77
CA MET A 195 -7.98 -6.90 -12.04
C MET A 195 -6.57 -7.50 -11.98
N ALA A 196 -6.41 -8.82 -12.11
CA ALA A 196 -5.15 -9.54 -11.97
C ALA A 196 -4.29 -9.49 -13.23
#